data_a6dfb22698ca1860ed92af3f37e5ede8
#
_entry.id   a6dfb22698ca1860ed92af3f37e5ede8
#
_cell.length_a   1.000
_cell.length_b   1.000
_cell.length_c   1.000
_cell.angle_alpha   90.00
_cell.angle_beta   90.00
_cell.angle_gamma   90.00
#
_symmetry.space_group_name_H-M   'P 1'
#
loop_
_entity.id
_entity.type
_entity.pdbx_description
1 polymer ?
#
loop_
_entity_poly.entity_id
_entity_poly.type
_entity_poly.pdbx_seq_one_letter_code
_entity_poly.pdbx_strand_id
1 'polypeptide(L)'
;KYLREENGLCYRVSSVLNVFDNVFEVDVSLSKENIDKAISLIKKSVSEMVKGKFTEEDVNNAKNNIINNIELNSNSQSGINNNYVSQKFVNDYTFEEKKEHIKKVTKSDIITFAKKLKLNVVYALCEDQNGKN
;
A
#
# COMPACT_ATOMS: atom_id res chain seq x y z
N LYS A 1 -1.95 10.18 1.74
CA LYS A 1 -2.36 11.46 2.30
C LYS A 1 -1.14 12.33 2.64
N TYR A 2 -0.32 12.01 3.65
CA TYR A 2 0.81 12.83 4.12
C TYR A 2 1.82 13.24 3.03
N LEU A 3 2.22 12.34 2.15
CA LEU A 3 3.25 12.61 1.14
C LEU A 3 2.74 13.48 -0.01
N ARG A 4 1.53 13.21 -0.49
CA ARG A 4 0.98 13.87 -1.68
C ARG A 4 0.08 15.05 -1.34
N GLU A 5 -0.95 14.83 -0.52
CA GLU A 5 -1.99 15.83 -0.28
C GLU A 5 -1.56 16.92 0.70
N GLU A 6 -0.89 16.56 1.78
CA GLU A 6 -0.51 17.52 2.83
C GLU A 6 0.84 18.21 2.56
N ASN A 7 1.77 17.53 1.89
CA ASN A 7 3.12 18.06 1.69
C ASN A 7 3.52 18.25 0.23
N GLY A 8 2.74 17.80 -0.74
CA GLY A 8 3.05 17.95 -2.16
C GLY A 8 4.41 17.38 -2.60
N LEU A 9 4.95 16.41 -1.86
CA LEU A 9 6.33 15.95 -2.00
C LEU A 9 6.55 14.93 -3.11
N CYS A 10 5.48 14.30 -3.58
CA CYS A 10 5.61 13.23 -4.56
C CYS A 10 4.54 13.31 -5.64
N TYR A 11 4.91 12.86 -6.83
CA TYR A 11 4.01 12.72 -7.97
C TYR A 11 3.12 11.49 -7.83
N ARG A 12 3.69 10.41 -7.31
CA ARG A 12 3.01 9.14 -7.10
C ARG A 12 3.46 8.52 -5.79
N VAL A 13 2.52 7.90 -5.09
CA VAL A 13 2.78 7.04 -3.94
C VAL A 13 1.85 5.83 -4.04
N SER A 14 2.41 4.66 -3.86
CA SER A 14 1.68 3.39 -3.80
C SER A 14 2.24 2.50 -2.69
N SER A 15 1.45 1.55 -2.25
CA SER A 15 1.89 0.53 -1.32
C SER A 15 1.36 -0.83 -1.76
N VAL A 16 2.20 -1.85 -1.66
CA VAL A 16 1.88 -3.22 -2.05
C VAL A 16 2.36 -4.16 -0.96
N LEU A 17 1.57 -5.18 -0.66
CA LEU A 17 1.98 -6.31 0.16
C LEU A 17 2.28 -7.48 -0.78
N ASN A 18 3.55 -7.84 -0.91
CA ASN A 18 3.95 -9.09 -1.55
C ASN A 18 3.81 -10.22 -0.53
N VAL A 19 2.77 -11.02 -0.70
CA VAL A 19 2.42 -12.09 0.25
C VAL A 19 3.45 -13.23 0.20
N PHE A 20 4.06 -13.48 -0.97
CA PHE A 20 5.04 -14.56 -1.13
C PHE A 20 6.33 -14.28 -0.36
N ASP A 21 6.81 -13.04 -0.41
CA ASP A 21 8.06 -12.65 0.22
C ASP A 21 7.84 -12.07 1.62
N ASN A 22 6.59 -11.91 2.06
CA ASN A 22 6.22 -11.19 3.28
C ASN A 22 6.81 -9.78 3.33
N VAL A 23 6.86 -9.10 2.19
CA VAL A 23 7.41 -7.75 2.06
C VAL A 23 6.27 -6.76 1.83
N PHE A 24 6.25 -5.72 2.67
CA PHE A 24 5.39 -4.56 2.48
C PHE A 24 6.24 -3.45 1.85
N GLU A 25 5.92 -3.10 0.63
CA GLU A 25 6.65 -2.11 -0.16
C GLU A 25 5.89 -0.79 -0.21
N VAL A 26 6.63 0.31 -0.17
CA VAL A 26 6.09 1.65 -0.41
C VAL A 26 6.91 2.28 -1.51
N ASP A 27 6.30 2.45 -2.69
CA ASP A 27 6.90 3.10 -3.84
C ASP A 27 6.53 4.57 -3.89
N VAL A 28 7.52 5.42 -4.10
CA VAL A 28 7.34 6.86 -4.18
C VAL A 28 8.12 7.45 -5.34
N SER A 29 7.44 8.17 -6.23
CA SER A 29 8.09 8.95 -7.28
C SER A 29 8.16 10.42 -6.86
N LEU A 30 9.38 10.93 -6.68
CA LEU A 30 9.63 12.28 -6.15
C LEU A 30 10.96 12.83 -6.65
N SER A 31 11.20 14.14 -6.45
CA SER A 31 12.48 14.76 -6.73
C SER A 31 13.53 14.35 -5.71
N LYS A 32 14.81 14.30 -6.14
CA LYS A 32 15.95 13.83 -5.34
C LYS A 32 16.08 14.55 -3.99
N GLU A 33 15.86 15.84 -3.97
CA GLU A 33 15.92 16.69 -2.77
C GLU A 33 14.86 16.33 -1.70
N ASN A 34 13.80 15.61 -2.07
CA ASN A 34 12.71 15.25 -1.19
C ASN A 34 12.83 13.85 -0.58
N ILE A 35 13.87 13.08 -0.93
CA ILE A 35 14.03 11.68 -0.52
C ILE A 35 14.02 11.53 1.01
N ASP A 36 14.87 12.26 1.72
CA ASP A 36 15.01 12.13 3.18
C ASP A 36 13.72 12.54 3.91
N LYS A 37 13.06 13.58 3.40
CA LYS A 37 11.77 14.04 3.94
C LYS A 37 10.68 12.98 3.72
N ALA A 38 10.63 12.35 2.55
CA ALA A 38 9.69 11.28 2.26
C ALA A 38 9.91 10.07 3.16
N ILE A 39 11.16 9.62 3.33
CA ILE A 39 11.51 8.52 4.24
C ILE A 39 11.03 8.82 5.66
N SER A 40 11.30 10.02 6.16
CA SER A 40 10.89 10.46 7.49
C SER A 40 9.37 10.45 7.67
N LEU A 41 8.62 10.90 6.66
CA LEU A 41 7.14 10.89 6.68
C LEU A 41 6.56 9.49 6.59
N ILE A 42 7.16 8.59 5.81
CA ILE A 42 6.74 7.18 5.76
C ILE A 42 6.93 6.52 7.13
N LYS A 43 8.10 6.69 7.75
CA LYS A 43 8.37 6.18 9.11
C LYS A 43 7.40 6.75 10.14
N LYS A 44 7.10 8.05 10.06
CA LYS A 44 6.11 8.70 10.91
C LYS A 44 4.72 8.09 10.71
N SER A 45 4.30 7.90 9.45
CA SER A 45 2.98 7.31 9.14
C SER A 45 2.83 5.91 9.73
N VAL A 46 3.84 5.05 9.60
CA VAL A 46 3.83 3.71 10.20
C VAL A 46 3.78 3.80 11.73
N SER A 47 4.57 4.71 12.34
CA SER A 47 4.53 4.93 13.80
C SER A 47 3.16 5.40 14.28
N GLU A 48 2.48 6.24 13.52
CA GLU A 48 1.12 6.71 13.84
C GLU A 48 0.08 5.60 13.69
N MET A 49 0.23 4.71 12.68
CA MET A 49 -0.60 3.51 12.57
C MET A 49 -0.43 2.58 13.78
N VAL A 50 0.81 2.35 14.22
CA VAL A 50 1.11 1.55 15.43
C VAL A 50 0.45 2.14 16.68
N LYS A 51 0.39 3.46 16.79
CA LYS A 51 -0.23 4.20 17.90
C LYS A 51 -1.75 4.35 17.76
N GLY A 52 -2.34 3.84 16.68
CA GLY A 52 -3.77 3.97 16.40
C GLY A 52 -4.23 5.41 16.09
N LYS A 53 -3.33 6.28 15.65
CA LYS A 53 -3.62 7.69 15.34
C LYS A 53 -4.25 7.83 13.94
N PHE A 54 -5.37 7.18 13.75
CA PHE A 54 -6.23 7.28 12.58
C PHE A 54 -7.67 7.02 13.02
N THR A 55 -8.63 7.49 12.25
CA THR A 55 -10.05 7.44 12.61
C THR A 55 -10.72 6.16 12.08
N GLU A 56 -11.91 5.84 12.58
CA GLU A 56 -12.75 4.80 11.98
C GLU A 56 -13.22 5.20 10.57
N GLU A 57 -13.36 6.48 10.31
CA GLU A 57 -13.65 7.00 8.97
C GLU A 57 -12.51 6.71 8.00
N ASP A 58 -11.25 6.88 8.40
CA ASP A 58 -10.09 6.51 7.59
C ASP A 58 -10.11 5.01 7.24
N VAL A 59 -10.48 4.15 8.19
CA VAL A 59 -10.62 2.70 7.99
C VAL A 59 -11.73 2.42 6.98
N ASN A 60 -12.89 3.03 7.13
CA ASN A 60 -14.04 2.82 6.24
C ASN A 60 -13.73 3.32 4.82
N ASN A 61 -13.09 4.47 4.68
CA ASN A 61 -12.67 4.99 3.39
C ASN A 61 -11.66 4.06 2.70
N ALA A 62 -10.70 3.50 3.44
CA ALA A 62 -9.77 2.52 2.92
C ALA A 62 -10.47 1.23 2.47
N LYS A 63 -11.40 0.70 3.26
CA LYS A 63 -12.23 -0.47 2.90
C LYS A 63 -13.00 -0.23 1.61
N ASN A 64 -13.70 0.90 1.51
CA ASN A 64 -14.49 1.24 0.33
C ASN A 64 -13.62 1.32 -0.93
N ASN A 65 -12.43 1.93 -0.83
CA ASN A 65 -11.50 1.99 -1.94
C ASN A 65 -11.03 0.59 -2.38
N ILE A 66 -10.73 -0.31 -1.45
CA ILE A 66 -10.32 -1.68 -1.76
C ILE A 66 -11.48 -2.45 -2.39
N ILE A 67 -12.70 -2.35 -1.85
CA ILE A 67 -13.89 -3.02 -2.39
C ILE A 67 -14.18 -2.53 -3.81
N ASN A 68 -14.13 -1.23 -4.06
CA ASN A 68 -14.31 -0.67 -5.39
C ASN A 68 -13.26 -1.20 -6.39
N ASN A 69 -11.99 -1.32 -5.97
CA ASN A 69 -10.94 -1.91 -6.80
C ASN A 69 -11.19 -3.40 -7.09
N ILE A 70 -11.70 -4.16 -6.11
CA ILE A 70 -12.09 -5.56 -6.31
C ILE A 70 -13.23 -5.65 -7.34
N GLU A 71 -14.22 -4.77 -7.27
CA GLU A 71 -15.33 -4.71 -8.22
C GLU A 71 -14.88 -4.35 -9.63
N LEU A 72 -14.01 -3.35 -9.78
CA LEU A 72 -13.41 -3.02 -11.07
C LEU A 72 -12.64 -4.20 -11.67
N ASN A 73 -11.86 -4.91 -10.88
CA ASN A 73 -11.13 -6.09 -11.32
C ASN A 73 -12.05 -7.26 -11.67
N SER A 74 -13.14 -7.46 -10.93
CA SER A 74 -14.12 -8.52 -11.23
C SER A 74 -14.84 -8.31 -12.56
N ASN A 75 -14.89 -7.08 -13.06
CA ASN A 75 -15.49 -6.71 -14.34
C ASN A 75 -14.46 -6.61 -15.49
N SER A 76 -13.17 -6.87 -15.23
CA SER A 76 -12.13 -6.83 -16.25
C SER A 76 -11.62 -8.23 -16.60
N GLN A 77 -11.36 -8.47 -17.89
CA GLN A 77 -10.85 -9.77 -18.33
C GLN A 77 -9.51 -10.13 -17.68
N SER A 78 -8.60 -9.17 -17.55
CA SER A 78 -7.32 -9.38 -16.88
C SER A 78 -7.49 -9.67 -15.40
N GLY A 79 -8.40 -8.95 -14.72
CA GLY A 79 -8.70 -9.19 -13.30
C GLY A 79 -9.27 -10.58 -13.05
N ILE A 80 -10.22 -11.03 -13.88
CA ILE A 80 -10.81 -12.37 -13.81
C ILE A 80 -9.73 -13.43 -14.00
N ASN A 81 -8.90 -13.30 -15.05
CA ASN A 81 -7.81 -14.24 -15.32
C ASN A 81 -6.81 -14.30 -14.16
N ASN A 82 -6.35 -13.15 -13.67
CA ASN A 82 -5.41 -13.08 -12.57
C ASN A 82 -5.98 -13.69 -11.29
N ASN A 83 -7.25 -13.41 -10.98
CA ASN A 83 -7.88 -13.99 -9.79
C ASN A 83 -8.06 -15.51 -9.91
N TYR A 84 -8.40 -16.02 -11.11
CA TYR A 84 -8.47 -17.45 -11.37
C TYR A 84 -7.11 -18.13 -11.18
N VAL A 85 -6.05 -17.56 -11.74
CA VAL A 85 -4.68 -18.04 -11.57
C VAL A 85 -4.28 -18.04 -10.09
N SER A 86 -4.53 -16.94 -9.38
CA SER A 86 -4.25 -16.84 -7.95
C SER A 86 -4.97 -17.90 -7.12
N GLN A 87 -6.24 -18.17 -7.41
CA GLN A 87 -6.99 -19.24 -6.73
C GLN A 87 -6.38 -20.62 -6.96
N LYS A 88 -5.89 -20.89 -8.18
CA LYS A 88 -5.33 -22.21 -8.54
C LYS A 88 -3.93 -22.45 -7.99
N PHE A 89 -3.08 -21.43 -7.97
CA PHE A 89 -1.65 -21.59 -7.64
C PHE A 89 -1.30 -21.20 -6.22
N VAL A 90 -2.07 -20.30 -5.60
CA VAL A 90 -1.75 -19.78 -4.25
C VAL A 90 -2.90 -19.89 -3.28
N ASN A 91 -3.95 -20.62 -3.65
CA ASN A 91 -5.14 -20.83 -2.82
C ASN A 91 -5.77 -19.51 -2.34
N ASP A 92 -5.82 -18.52 -3.23
CA ASP A 92 -6.38 -17.20 -2.96
C ASP A 92 -7.92 -17.25 -2.93
N TYR A 93 -8.49 -16.18 -2.40
CA TYR A 93 -9.93 -16.01 -2.27
C TYR A 93 -10.60 -15.59 -3.59
N THR A 94 -11.87 -15.94 -3.75
CA THR A 94 -12.75 -15.37 -4.77
C THR A 94 -12.94 -13.87 -4.53
N PHE A 95 -13.45 -13.13 -5.53
CA PHE A 95 -13.75 -11.71 -5.36
C PHE A 95 -14.75 -11.45 -4.23
N GLU A 96 -15.78 -12.30 -4.10
CA GLU A 96 -16.77 -12.13 -3.03
C GLU A 96 -16.18 -12.39 -1.65
N GLU A 97 -15.41 -13.46 -1.49
CA GLU A 97 -14.71 -13.74 -0.24
C GLU A 97 -13.75 -12.62 0.14
N LYS A 98 -13.00 -12.06 -0.83
CA LYS A 98 -12.13 -10.90 -0.60
C LYS A 98 -12.92 -9.71 -0.05
N LYS A 99 -14.06 -9.38 -0.64
CA LYS A 99 -14.93 -8.30 -0.15
C LYS A 99 -15.40 -8.56 1.28
N GLU A 100 -15.84 -9.78 1.57
CA GLU A 100 -16.30 -10.14 2.92
C GLU A 100 -15.16 -10.09 3.96
N HIS A 101 -13.97 -10.51 3.60
CA HIS A 101 -12.79 -10.38 4.46
C HIS A 101 -12.46 -8.90 4.74
N ILE A 102 -12.47 -8.04 3.72
CA ILE A 102 -12.20 -6.60 3.89
C ILE A 102 -13.24 -5.94 4.80
N LYS A 103 -14.52 -6.27 4.66
CA LYS A 103 -15.58 -5.72 5.53
C LYS A 103 -15.32 -6.02 7.01
N LYS A 104 -14.76 -7.18 7.33
CA LYS A 104 -14.50 -7.64 8.71
C LYS A 104 -13.25 -7.02 9.34
N VAL A 105 -12.33 -6.45 8.56
CA VAL A 105 -11.10 -5.83 9.10
C VAL A 105 -11.46 -4.71 10.08
N THR A 106 -10.81 -4.71 11.23
CA THR A 106 -11.00 -3.72 12.28
C THR A 106 -9.78 -2.80 12.42
N LYS A 107 -9.95 -1.67 13.08
CA LYS A 107 -8.84 -0.80 13.47
C LYS A 107 -7.77 -1.55 14.29
N SER A 108 -8.19 -2.47 15.14
CA SER A 108 -7.28 -3.32 15.94
C SER A 108 -6.42 -4.23 15.08
N ASP A 109 -6.99 -4.79 14.00
CA ASP A 109 -6.25 -5.63 13.06
C ASP A 109 -5.17 -4.83 12.35
N ILE A 110 -5.48 -3.61 11.92
CA ILE A 110 -4.53 -2.70 11.28
C ILE A 110 -3.38 -2.35 12.24
N ILE A 111 -3.67 -2.03 13.50
CA ILE A 111 -2.65 -1.77 14.52
C ILE A 111 -1.78 -2.99 14.76
N THR A 112 -2.38 -4.18 14.84
CA THR A 112 -1.68 -5.43 15.05
C THR A 112 -0.75 -5.75 13.87
N PHE A 113 -1.20 -5.52 12.65
CA PHE A 113 -0.38 -5.64 11.46
C PHE A 113 0.77 -4.62 11.47
N ALA A 114 0.48 -3.34 11.72
CA ALA A 114 1.47 -2.28 11.73
C ALA A 114 2.60 -2.54 12.73
N LYS A 115 2.31 -3.13 13.89
CA LYS A 115 3.32 -3.54 14.90
C LYS A 115 4.30 -4.60 14.41
N LYS A 116 3.94 -5.37 13.39
CA LYS A 116 4.80 -6.40 12.80
C LYS A 116 5.75 -5.85 11.73
N LEU A 117 5.46 -4.65 11.20
CA LEU A 117 6.28 -4.02 10.18
C LEU A 117 7.65 -3.64 10.74
N LYS A 118 8.72 -4.06 10.05
CA LYS A 118 10.10 -3.70 10.34
C LYS A 118 10.72 -3.13 9.08
N LEU A 119 11.34 -1.95 9.20
CA LEU A 119 12.10 -1.40 8.08
C LEU A 119 13.30 -2.31 7.80
N ASN A 120 13.35 -2.85 6.59
CA ASN A 120 14.46 -3.70 6.14
C ASN A 120 15.43 -2.90 5.28
N VAL A 121 14.94 -2.30 4.18
CA VAL A 121 15.77 -1.60 3.22
C VAL A 121 15.07 -0.34 2.72
N VAL A 122 15.86 0.67 2.41
CA VAL A 122 15.45 1.83 1.62
C VAL A 122 16.31 1.87 0.37
N TYR A 123 15.69 1.87 -0.78
CA TYR A 123 16.37 1.97 -2.07
C TYR A 123 15.89 3.22 -2.79
N ALA A 124 16.82 3.98 -3.37
CA ALA A 124 16.50 5.15 -4.19
C ALA A 124 17.18 5.02 -5.55
N LEU A 125 16.39 5.05 -6.62
CA LEU A 125 16.89 5.16 -7.98
C LEU A 125 16.88 6.64 -8.36
N CYS A 126 18.05 7.19 -8.61
CA CYS A 126 18.22 8.58 -9.03
C CYS A 126 18.80 8.63 -10.43
N GLU A 127 18.36 9.60 -11.22
CA GLU A 127 18.98 9.89 -12.50
C GLU A 127 20.41 10.40 -12.29
N ASP A 128 21.37 9.81 -13.01
CA ASP A 128 22.76 10.22 -12.94
C ASP A 128 22.95 11.52 -13.71
N GLN A 129 23.40 12.60 -13.06
CA GLN A 129 23.62 13.89 -13.70
C GLN A 129 24.80 13.89 -14.68
N ASN A 130 25.53 12.78 -14.79
CA ASN A 130 26.71 12.65 -15.66
C ASN A 130 26.40 12.15 -17.08
N GLY A 131 25.13 12.00 -17.46
CA GLY A 131 24.70 11.60 -18.80
C GLY A 131 24.67 12.75 -19.83
N LYS A 132 25.59 13.68 -19.79
CA LYS A 132 25.89 14.56 -20.92
C LYS A 132 27.17 14.10 -21.57
N ASN A 133 27.02 13.24 -22.57
CA ASN A 133 27.93 13.10 -23.71
C ASN A 133 27.10 13.17 -24.97
#